data_28543300b1dab6889bea80f7263b6bdc
#
_entry.id   28543300b1dab6889bea80f7263b6bdc
#
_cell.length_a   1.000
_cell.length_b   1.000
_cell.length_c   1.000
_cell.angle_alpha   90.00
_cell.angle_beta   90.00
_cell.angle_gamma   90.00
#
_symmetry.space_group_name_H-M   'P 1'
#
loop_
_entity.id
_entity.type
_entity.pdbx_description
1 polymer ?
#
loop_
_entity_poly.entity_id
_entity_poly.type
_entity_poly.pdbx_seq_one_letter_code
_entity_poly.pdbx_strand_id
1 'polypeptide(L)'
;MSFVTGDLTILQDADLEYDPENYINLINYMIKYNLDGVFGSRILHAEDHFTYKLNKIAVIILSNFINLLYKSSYTDTATNHKLIKTSVMKNLNLISKGFDLDFEIAVKLAKYNYRIGEIPIKYHPRTYKEGKKINFLDALKSFFAIIYFYFN
;
A
#
# COMPACT_ATOMS: atom_id res chain seq x y z
N MET A 1 -17.09 1.74 -2.85
CA MET A 1 -17.12 0.66 -1.82
C MET A 1 -18.51 0.09 -1.55
N SER A 2 -19.61 0.70 -2.01
CA SER A 2 -20.99 0.24 -1.78
C SER A 2 -21.33 -1.15 -2.34
N PHE A 3 -20.63 -1.61 -3.37
CA PHE A 3 -20.89 -2.91 -4.02
C PHE A 3 -20.02 -4.07 -3.50
N VAL A 4 -19.10 -3.81 -2.56
CA VAL A 4 -18.24 -4.87 -2.02
C VAL A 4 -18.99 -5.64 -0.94
N THR A 5 -19.17 -6.97 -1.15
CA THR A 5 -19.93 -7.85 -0.26
C THR A 5 -19.07 -8.93 0.42
N GLY A 6 -17.85 -9.21 -0.07
CA GLY A 6 -16.95 -10.19 0.55
C GLY A 6 -16.39 -9.70 1.88
N ASP A 7 -15.90 -10.61 2.72
CA ASP A 7 -15.32 -10.32 4.03
C ASP A 7 -13.98 -9.56 3.94
N LEU A 8 -13.23 -9.84 2.88
CA LEU A 8 -11.92 -9.26 2.60
C LEU A 8 -11.96 -8.48 1.28
N THR A 9 -11.26 -7.37 1.25
CA THR A 9 -11.05 -6.55 0.05
C THR A 9 -9.56 -6.50 -0.24
N ILE A 10 -9.19 -6.78 -1.48
CA ILE A 10 -7.82 -6.59 -1.97
C ILE A 10 -7.79 -5.50 -3.03
N LEU A 11 -6.77 -4.65 -2.99
CA LEU A 11 -6.42 -3.77 -4.08
C LEU A 11 -5.49 -4.53 -5.03
N GLN A 12 -5.78 -4.46 -6.30
CA GLN A 12 -5.01 -5.12 -7.37
C GLN A 12 -5.01 -4.25 -8.61
N ASP A 13 -3.82 -3.87 -9.05
CA ASP A 13 -3.66 -3.24 -10.36
C ASP A 13 -3.82 -4.27 -11.49
N ALA A 14 -4.44 -3.85 -12.58
CA ALA A 14 -4.66 -4.70 -13.77
C ALA A 14 -3.47 -4.67 -14.75
N ASP A 15 -2.28 -4.30 -14.27
CA ASP A 15 -1.11 -4.03 -15.10
C ASP A 15 -0.07 -5.15 -15.10
N LEU A 16 -0.39 -6.28 -14.45
CA LEU A 16 0.43 -7.49 -14.32
C LEU A 16 1.75 -7.29 -13.52
N GLU A 17 1.95 -6.15 -12.86
CA GLU A 17 3.13 -5.95 -12.01
C GLU A 17 3.07 -6.81 -10.71
N TYR A 18 1.85 -7.13 -10.22
CA TYR A 18 1.64 -7.94 -9.02
C TYR A 18 1.04 -9.30 -9.36
N ASP A 19 1.62 -10.34 -8.78
CA ASP A 19 1.16 -11.72 -8.97
C ASP A 19 -0.02 -12.05 -8.04
N PRO A 20 -1.18 -12.46 -8.57
CA PRO A 20 -2.32 -12.92 -7.77
C PRO A 20 -2.00 -14.11 -6.84
N GLU A 21 -0.97 -14.92 -7.12
CA GLU A 21 -0.54 -16.00 -6.23
C GLU A 21 -0.17 -15.51 -4.83
N ASN A 22 0.20 -14.23 -4.69
CA ASN A 22 0.46 -13.62 -3.39
C ASN A 22 -0.77 -13.59 -2.47
N TYR A 23 -2.01 -13.67 -3.01
CA TYR A 23 -3.24 -13.58 -2.21
C TYR A 23 -3.31 -14.63 -1.11
N ILE A 24 -2.94 -15.87 -1.44
CA ILE A 24 -2.98 -16.98 -0.48
C ILE A 24 -2.09 -16.69 0.72
N ASN A 25 -0.88 -16.17 0.46
CA ASN A 25 0.07 -15.82 1.52
C ASN A 25 -0.41 -14.65 2.38
N LEU A 26 -1.00 -13.62 1.76
CA LEU A 26 -1.59 -12.47 2.46
C LEU A 26 -2.74 -12.92 3.39
N ILE A 27 -3.65 -13.75 2.87
CA ILE A 27 -4.80 -14.27 3.63
C ILE A 27 -4.32 -15.13 4.81
N ASN A 28 -3.42 -16.08 4.58
CA ASN A 28 -2.90 -16.96 5.61
C ASN A 28 -2.19 -16.17 6.72
N TYR A 29 -1.39 -15.17 6.35
CA TYR A 29 -0.71 -14.30 7.31
C TYR A 29 -1.70 -13.48 8.13
N MET A 30 -2.71 -12.91 7.48
CA MET A 30 -3.77 -12.14 8.12
C MET A 30 -4.52 -12.96 9.18
N ILE A 31 -4.92 -14.20 8.83
CA ILE A 31 -5.63 -15.12 9.72
C ILE A 31 -4.71 -15.53 10.89
N LYS A 32 -3.48 -15.96 10.59
CA LYS A 32 -2.52 -16.44 11.59
C LYS A 32 -2.25 -15.43 12.69
N TYR A 33 -2.14 -14.14 12.34
CA TYR A 33 -1.82 -13.09 13.30
C TYR A 33 -3.03 -12.25 13.71
N ASN A 34 -4.24 -12.63 13.28
CA ASN A 34 -5.50 -11.92 13.54
C ASN A 34 -5.40 -10.42 13.24
N LEU A 35 -4.97 -10.07 12.02
CA LEU A 35 -4.75 -8.69 11.58
C LEU A 35 -6.02 -8.09 10.95
N ASP A 36 -6.05 -6.77 10.85
CA ASP A 36 -7.10 -6.03 10.15
C ASP A 36 -6.77 -5.81 8.67
N GLY A 37 -5.49 -5.90 8.31
CA GLY A 37 -5.00 -5.89 6.95
C GLY A 37 -3.56 -6.37 6.84
N VAL A 38 -3.15 -6.70 5.62
CA VAL A 38 -1.78 -7.10 5.27
C VAL A 38 -1.37 -6.42 3.98
N PHE A 39 -0.20 -5.80 3.97
CA PHE A 39 0.39 -5.22 2.78
C PHE A 39 1.44 -6.18 2.20
N GLY A 40 1.44 -6.30 0.90
CA GLY A 40 2.53 -6.94 0.17
C GLY A 40 3.68 -5.95 -0.01
N SER A 41 4.77 -6.12 0.70
CA SER A 41 5.93 -5.23 0.61
C SER A 41 6.93 -5.69 -0.43
N ARG A 42 7.25 -4.81 -1.37
CA ARG A 42 8.32 -4.98 -2.35
C ARG A 42 9.71 -4.74 -1.73
N ILE A 43 9.75 -4.00 -0.63
CA ILE A 43 10.98 -3.67 0.10
C ILE A 43 11.49 -4.85 0.93
N LEU A 44 10.58 -5.66 1.50
CA LEU A 44 10.94 -6.83 2.32
C LEU A 44 11.40 -8.04 1.49
N HIS A 45 11.24 -8.02 0.17
CA HIS A 45 11.72 -9.10 -0.68
C HIS A 45 13.24 -9.13 -0.72
N ALA A 46 13.83 -10.34 -0.70
CA ALA A 46 15.29 -10.52 -0.70
C ALA A 46 15.96 -9.98 -1.97
N GLU A 47 15.26 -10.05 -3.10
CA GLU A 47 15.72 -9.51 -4.37
C GLU A 47 15.18 -8.09 -4.57
N ASP A 48 16.03 -7.21 -5.15
CA ASP A 48 15.61 -5.85 -5.50
C ASP A 48 14.87 -5.85 -6.83
N HIS A 49 13.55 -5.76 -6.76
CA HIS A 49 12.68 -5.75 -7.93
C HIS A 49 12.38 -4.33 -8.47
N PHE A 50 12.99 -3.28 -7.93
CA PHE A 50 12.76 -1.92 -8.43
C PHE A 50 13.59 -1.63 -9.68
N THR A 51 12.95 -1.41 -10.83
CA THR A 51 13.62 -0.95 -12.06
C THR A 51 14.30 0.41 -11.87
N TYR A 52 13.72 1.28 -11.05
CA TYR A 52 14.23 2.65 -10.82
C TYR A 52 14.52 2.87 -9.35
N LYS A 53 15.80 3.04 -9.01
CA LYS A 53 16.28 3.26 -7.63
C LYS A 53 15.64 4.49 -6.97
N LEU A 54 15.39 5.56 -7.72
CA LEU A 54 14.73 6.76 -7.20
C LEU A 54 13.30 6.47 -6.73
N ASN A 55 12.56 5.62 -7.43
CA ASN A 55 11.22 5.21 -7.01
C ASN A 55 11.26 4.43 -5.69
N LYS A 56 12.23 3.53 -5.53
CA LYS A 56 12.46 2.80 -4.28
C LYS A 56 12.76 3.75 -3.12
N ILE A 57 13.66 4.71 -3.34
CA ILE A 57 14.02 5.71 -2.33
C ILE A 57 12.78 6.54 -1.93
N ALA A 58 11.99 6.98 -2.91
CA ALA A 58 10.77 7.73 -2.64
C ALA A 58 9.77 6.92 -1.80
N VAL A 59 9.56 5.64 -2.10
CA VAL A 59 8.71 4.75 -1.30
C VAL A 59 9.21 4.66 0.15
N ILE A 60 10.50 4.44 0.35
CA ILE A 60 11.10 4.34 1.69
C ILE A 60 10.93 5.66 2.47
N ILE A 61 11.19 6.80 1.83
CA ILE A 61 11.05 8.11 2.47
C ILE A 61 9.60 8.36 2.89
N LEU A 62 8.63 8.12 2.00
CA LEU A 62 7.22 8.36 2.28
C LEU A 62 6.68 7.39 3.35
N SER A 63 7.09 6.11 3.32
CA SER A 63 6.73 5.15 4.37
C SER A 63 7.30 5.53 5.72
N ASN A 64 8.58 5.92 5.78
CA ASN A 64 9.21 6.39 7.02
C ASN A 64 8.56 7.68 7.53
N PHE A 65 8.11 8.56 6.66
CA PHE A 65 7.41 9.77 7.06
C PHE A 65 6.07 9.44 7.74
N ILE A 66 5.30 8.51 7.19
CA ILE A 66 4.07 7.99 7.85
C ILE A 66 4.43 7.34 9.20
N ASN A 67 5.46 6.51 9.25
CA ASN A 67 5.91 5.86 10.48
C ASN A 67 6.26 6.88 11.58
N LEU A 68 6.93 7.96 11.21
CA LEU A 68 7.27 9.05 12.15
C LEU A 68 6.03 9.74 12.70
N LEU A 69 5.04 10.03 11.84
CA LEU A 69 3.83 10.76 12.24
C LEU A 69 2.88 9.91 13.11
N TYR A 70 2.78 8.60 12.81
CA TYR A 70 1.77 7.71 13.41
C TYR A 70 2.35 6.59 14.29
N LYS A 71 3.69 6.55 14.48
CA LYS A 71 4.38 5.48 15.21
C LYS A 71 4.07 4.09 14.64
N SER A 72 3.89 4.00 13.33
CA SER A 72 3.71 2.74 12.61
C SER A 72 5.06 2.16 12.17
N SER A 73 5.06 1.00 11.49
CA SER A 73 6.28 0.30 11.08
C SER A 73 6.19 -0.18 9.62
N TYR A 74 5.54 0.58 8.75
CA TYR A 74 5.40 0.22 7.34
C TYR A 74 6.73 0.30 6.60
N THR A 75 6.97 -0.67 5.72
CA THR A 75 8.12 -0.67 4.80
C THR A 75 7.74 -0.21 3.40
N ASP A 76 6.51 -0.49 2.95
CA ASP A 76 6.04 -0.16 1.61
C ASP A 76 4.57 0.32 1.60
N THR A 77 4.35 1.60 1.83
CA THR A 77 3.01 2.19 1.79
C THR A 77 2.47 2.45 0.38
N ALA A 78 3.35 2.43 -0.63
CA ALA A 78 3.00 2.68 -2.03
C ALA A 78 2.68 1.39 -2.83
N THR A 79 2.59 0.25 -2.16
CA THR A 79 2.14 -0.99 -2.81
C THR A 79 0.64 -0.95 -3.07
N ASN A 80 0.20 -1.38 -4.26
CA ASN A 80 -1.22 -1.64 -4.55
C ASN A 80 -1.66 -3.06 -4.17
N HIS A 81 -0.82 -3.81 -3.47
CA HIS A 81 -1.15 -5.16 -3.02
C HIS A 81 -1.53 -5.12 -1.53
N LYS A 82 -2.71 -4.58 -1.22
CA LYS A 82 -3.23 -4.40 0.14
C LYS A 82 -4.48 -5.23 0.35
N LEU A 83 -4.39 -6.25 1.20
CA LEU A 83 -5.52 -7.04 1.68
C LEU A 83 -6.02 -6.45 2.98
N ILE A 84 -7.30 -6.09 3.07
CA ILE A 84 -7.90 -5.42 4.23
C ILE A 84 -9.29 -6.00 4.48
N LYS A 85 -9.70 -6.14 5.75
CA LYS A 85 -11.09 -6.47 6.09
C LYS A 85 -12.04 -5.48 5.43
N THR A 86 -13.07 -5.96 4.76
CA THR A 86 -14.02 -5.10 4.04
C THR A 86 -14.70 -4.09 4.98
N SER A 87 -15.02 -4.49 6.21
CA SER A 87 -15.57 -3.60 7.23
C SER A 87 -14.61 -2.45 7.56
N VAL A 88 -13.32 -2.73 7.71
CA VAL A 88 -12.28 -1.72 7.93
C VAL A 88 -12.20 -0.78 6.73
N MET A 89 -12.07 -1.33 5.51
CA MET A 89 -11.97 -0.55 4.28
C MET A 89 -13.15 0.41 4.09
N LYS A 90 -14.37 -0.03 4.40
CA LYS A 90 -15.57 0.82 4.37
C LYS A 90 -15.52 1.97 5.38
N ASN A 91 -14.98 1.72 6.57
CA ASN A 91 -14.86 2.74 7.63
C ASN A 91 -13.80 3.81 7.33
N LEU A 92 -12.86 3.56 6.41
CA LEU A 92 -11.84 4.55 6.07
C LEU A 92 -12.40 5.80 5.38
N ASN A 93 -13.60 5.74 4.78
CA ASN A 93 -14.22 6.87 4.07
C ASN A 93 -13.24 7.53 3.10
N LEU A 94 -12.70 6.74 2.16
CA LEU A 94 -11.67 7.16 1.21
C LEU A 94 -12.21 8.23 0.25
N ILE A 95 -11.39 9.25 0.00
CA ILE A 95 -11.72 10.39 -0.88
C ILE A 95 -10.78 10.53 -2.07
N SER A 96 -9.54 10.04 -1.96
CA SER A 96 -8.54 10.05 -3.04
C SER A 96 -8.98 9.21 -4.23
N LYS A 97 -8.56 9.63 -5.44
CA LYS A 97 -8.89 8.95 -6.71
C LYS A 97 -7.66 8.66 -7.59
N GLY A 98 -6.47 8.98 -7.12
CA GLY A 98 -5.21 8.84 -7.84
C GLY A 98 -4.17 8.06 -7.06
N PHE A 99 -2.89 8.28 -7.35
CA PHE A 99 -1.76 7.65 -6.66
C PHE A 99 -1.68 7.98 -5.16
N ASP A 100 -2.35 9.03 -4.72
CA ASP A 100 -2.51 9.42 -3.32
C ASP A 100 -3.40 8.47 -2.52
N LEU A 101 -4.22 7.64 -3.18
CA LEU A 101 -5.11 6.66 -2.53
C LEU A 101 -4.34 5.65 -1.66
N ASP A 102 -3.21 5.17 -2.13
CA ASP A 102 -2.38 4.22 -1.37
C ASP A 102 -1.89 4.79 -0.05
N PHE A 103 -1.52 6.07 -0.08
CA PHE A 103 -1.06 6.79 1.11
C PHE A 103 -2.22 7.18 2.02
N GLU A 104 -3.38 7.55 1.47
CA GLU A 104 -4.58 7.77 2.26
C GLU A 104 -4.97 6.52 3.06
N ILE A 105 -4.96 5.35 2.41
CA ILE A 105 -5.25 4.08 3.07
C ILE A 105 -4.26 3.83 4.21
N ALA A 106 -2.95 3.92 3.93
CA ALA A 106 -1.92 3.65 4.93
C ALA A 106 -2.01 4.62 6.12
N VAL A 107 -2.19 5.91 5.85
CA VAL A 107 -2.36 6.96 6.87
C VAL A 107 -3.58 6.70 7.73
N LYS A 108 -4.74 6.47 7.14
CA LYS A 108 -5.98 6.25 7.89
C LYS A 108 -5.95 4.97 8.71
N LEU A 109 -5.34 3.88 8.18
CA LEU A 109 -5.13 2.67 8.95
C LEU A 109 -4.25 2.89 10.17
N ALA A 110 -3.14 3.64 10.01
CA ALA A 110 -2.25 3.99 11.11
C ALA A 110 -2.94 4.94 12.12
N LYS A 111 -3.62 5.99 11.64
CA LYS A 111 -4.35 6.98 12.45
C LYS A 111 -5.42 6.32 13.34
N TYR A 112 -6.11 5.31 12.84
CA TYR A 112 -7.15 4.60 13.59
C TYR A 112 -6.62 3.36 14.33
N ASN A 113 -5.29 3.17 14.39
CA ASN A 113 -4.63 2.07 15.09
C ASN A 113 -5.09 0.67 14.65
N TYR A 114 -5.40 0.48 13.37
CA TYR A 114 -5.67 -0.86 12.83
C TYR A 114 -4.39 -1.70 12.80
N ARG A 115 -4.53 -2.99 13.07
CA ARG A 115 -3.43 -3.95 13.11
C ARG A 115 -3.07 -4.39 11.70
N ILE A 116 -2.00 -3.81 11.16
CA ILE A 116 -1.52 -4.08 9.80
C ILE A 116 -0.20 -4.83 9.88
N GLY A 117 -0.10 -5.92 9.13
CA GLY A 117 1.16 -6.64 8.91
C GLY A 117 1.69 -6.41 7.50
N GLU A 118 2.93 -6.83 7.26
CA GLU A 118 3.54 -6.83 5.95
C GLU A 118 4.24 -8.16 5.68
N ILE A 119 4.16 -8.61 4.44
CA ILE A 119 4.93 -9.77 3.95
C ILE A 119 5.64 -9.43 2.65
N PRO A 120 6.81 -10.05 2.37
CA PRO A 120 7.46 -9.88 1.09
C PRO A 120 6.59 -10.46 -0.03
N ILE A 121 6.54 -9.76 -1.18
CA ILE A 121 5.84 -10.21 -2.37
C ILE A 121 6.72 -10.18 -3.60
N LYS A 122 6.43 -11.05 -4.57
CA LYS A 122 6.99 -10.96 -5.91
C LYS A 122 6.36 -9.78 -6.66
N TYR A 123 7.21 -9.03 -7.34
CA TYR A 123 6.82 -7.84 -8.09
C TYR A 123 7.59 -7.79 -9.42
N HIS A 124 6.89 -7.58 -10.51
CA HIS A 124 7.44 -7.52 -11.87
C HIS A 124 7.31 -6.10 -12.43
N PRO A 125 8.26 -5.19 -12.14
CA PRO A 125 8.13 -3.79 -12.49
C PRO A 125 8.20 -3.56 -14.00
N ARG A 126 7.26 -2.81 -14.53
CA ARG A 126 7.31 -2.31 -15.91
C ARG A 126 8.34 -1.18 -16.05
N THR A 127 8.86 -1.05 -17.26
CA THR A 127 9.66 0.09 -17.68
C THR A 127 8.77 1.24 -18.17
N TYR A 128 9.32 2.44 -18.31
CA TYR A 128 8.59 3.56 -18.94
C TYR A 128 8.15 3.26 -20.37
N LYS A 129 8.91 2.44 -21.12
CA LYS A 129 8.53 1.97 -22.46
C LYS A 129 7.29 1.07 -22.44
N GLU A 130 7.08 0.35 -21.35
CA GLU A 130 5.93 -0.53 -21.10
C GLU A 130 4.77 0.21 -20.41
N GLY A 131 4.80 1.53 -20.36
CA GLY A 131 3.69 2.36 -19.90
C GLY A 131 3.70 2.73 -18.42
N LYS A 132 4.85 2.64 -17.72
CA LYS A 132 4.97 3.15 -16.35
C LYS A 132 4.74 4.66 -16.32
N LYS A 133 3.81 5.14 -15.49
CA LYS A 133 3.38 6.55 -15.47
C LYS A 133 3.86 7.33 -14.25
N ILE A 134 4.31 6.67 -13.18
CA ILE A 134 4.70 7.33 -11.93
C ILE A 134 5.93 8.20 -12.17
N ASN A 135 5.85 9.46 -11.73
CA ASN A 135 6.91 10.46 -11.85
C ASN A 135 7.16 11.17 -10.52
N PHE A 136 8.16 12.07 -10.48
CA PHE A 136 8.52 12.82 -9.27
C PHE A 136 7.38 13.69 -8.72
N LEU A 137 6.53 14.26 -9.60
CA LEU A 137 5.39 15.08 -9.16
C LEU A 137 4.35 14.23 -8.39
N ASP A 138 4.23 12.95 -8.71
CA ASP A 138 3.32 12.06 -7.98
C ASP A 138 3.83 11.79 -6.57
N ALA A 139 5.15 11.63 -6.39
CA ALA A 139 5.75 11.53 -5.05
C ALA A 139 5.53 12.81 -4.22
N LEU A 140 5.64 13.98 -4.83
CA LEU A 140 5.38 15.26 -4.16
C LEU A 140 3.90 15.40 -3.78
N LYS A 141 2.97 15.04 -4.66
CA LYS A 141 1.53 15.00 -4.35
C LYS A 141 1.23 14.06 -3.20
N SER A 142 1.84 12.87 -3.20
CA SER A 142 1.68 11.89 -2.12
C SER A 142 2.19 12.43 -0.78
N PHE A 143 3.30 13.14 -0.77
CA PHE A 143 3.82 13.80 0.43
C PHE A 143 2.83 14.83 1.00
N PHE A 144 2.26 15.69 0.16
CA PHE A 144 1.24 16.65 0.59
C PHE A 144 -0.06 15.97 1.02
N ALA A 145 -0.46 14.86 0.38
CA ALA A 145 -1.60 14.07 0.78
C ALA A 145 -1.43 13.49 2.20
N ILE A 146 -0.24 12.96 2.53
CA ILE A 146 0.07 12.46 3.88
C ILE A 146 -0.11 13.56 4.93
N ILE A 147 0.40 14.77 4.64
CA ILE A 147 0.24 15.93 5.54
C ILE A 147 -1.23 16.32 5.67
N TYR A 148 -1.96 16.38 4.56
CA TYR A 148 -3.38 16.70 4.56
C TYR A 148 -4.18 15.74 5.45
N PHE A 149 -3.98 14.43 5.31
CA PHE A 149 -4.69 13.42 6.12
C PHE A 149 -4.21 13.35 7.58
N TYR A 150 -3.04 13.91 7.88
CA TYR A 150 -2.59 14.05 9.26
C TYR A 150 -3.46 15.04 10.03
N PHE A 151 -3.79 16.17 9.42
CA PHE A 151 -4.55 17.24 10.07
C PHE A 151 -6.08 17.08 9.94
N ASN A 152 -6.57 16.27 8.99
CA ASN A 152 -7.98 15.99 8.77
C ASN A 152 -8.33 14.52 9.08
#